data_614799d55cb958a912adc4812b0069ab
#
_entry.id   614799d55cb958a912adc4812b0069ab
#
_cell.length_a   1.000
_cell.length_b   1.000
_cell.length_c   1.000
_cell.angle_alpha   90.00
_cell.angle_beta   90.00
_cell.angle_gamma   90.00
#
_symmetry.space_group_name_H-M   'P 1'
#
loop_
_entity.id
_entity.type
_entity.pdbx_description
1 polymer ?
#
loop_
_entity_poly.entity_id
_entity_poly.type
_entity_poly.pdbx_seq_one_letter_code
_entity_poly.pdbx_strand_id
1 'polypeptide(L)'
;MQYSNAKMTGSVSQAASSAAGTGSRPAPGGAVSDIILAVTERQISPGETACFPFAARTAYGVPSIHDFNVVSANPDFNPEWVRLRRSAGDSYGPHYILEITPGDIGRSQFGAYPLRLSWGAAGTYRNAVGRCTLMIRPCVRAVTEPAVKIWPAGQVRLLLENYGSTGVDVSVSIRHRGSDWSKEWEFELPGHDDQFSFSGRFDPPAGQRSGDFELAVSAAGVPLVRRTVRARRPLIPRRHVAA
;
A
#
# COMPACT_ATOMS: atom_id res chain seq x y z
N MET A 1 26.19 -15.89 28.03
CA MET A 1 24.82 -15.37 28.21
C MET A 1 23.84 -16.39 27.69
N GLN A 2 23.12 -17.02 28.64
CA GLN A 2 22.23 -18.15 28.36
C GLN A 2 20.85 -17.65 27.97
N TYR A 3 20.33 -18.14 26.86
CA TYR A 3 18.93 -17.92 26.46
C TYR A 3 18.05 -19.00 27.06
N SER A 4 17.08 -18.59 27.88
CA SER A 4 16.11 -19.45 28.52
C SER A 4 14.90 -19.65 27.61
N ASN A 5 14.68 -20.89 27.16
CA ASN A 5 13.48 -21.31 26.43
C ASN A 5 12.34 -21.56 27.43
N ALA A 6 11.29 -20.76 27.42
CA ALA A 6 10.06 -21.08 28.15
C ALA A 6 9.07 -21.79 27.20
N LYS A 7 8.88 -23.07 27.46
CA LYS A 7 7.92 -23.96 26.79
C LYS A 7 6.60 -23.89 27.56
N MET A 8 5.56 -23.25 27.01
CA MET A 8 4.22 -23.33 27.56
C MET A 8 3.44 -24.49 26.90
N THR A 9 3.23 -25.52 27.65
CA THR A 9 2.30 -26.61 27.38
C THR A 9 0.95 -26.26 27.99
N GLY A 10 -0.02 -25.87 27.18
CA GLY A 10 -1.42 -25.72 27.57
C GLY A 10 -2.20 -26.96 27.16
N SER A 11 -2.58 -27.78 28.17
CA SER A 11 -3.48 -28.91 27.98
C SER A 11 -4.91 -28.45 27.82
N VAL A 12 -5.54 -28.79 26.69
CA VAL A 12 -6.98 -28.59 26.46
C VAL A 12 -7.70 -29.87 26.87
N SER A 13 -8.51 -29.74 27.90
CA SER A 13 -9.40 -30.79 28.43
C SER A 13 -10.56 -31.01 27.44
N GLN A 14 -10.66 -32.23 26.92
CA GLN A 14 -11.82 -32.70 26.16
C GLN A 14 -12.93 -33.05 27.13
N ALA A 15 -14.03 -32.30 27.09
CA ALA A 15 -15.30 -32.75 27.67
C ALA A 15 -16.16 -33.33 26.54
N ALA A 16 -16.29 -34.64 26.50
CA ALA A 16 -17.22 -35.36 25.69
C ALA A 16 -18.63 -35.20 26.28
N SER A 17 -19.54 -34.51 25.54
CA SER A 17 -20.98 -34.57 25.81
C SER A 17 -21.70 -35.17 24.60
N SER A 18 -22.10 -36.41 24.75
CA SER A 18 -22.98 -37.12 23.80
C SER A 18 -24.41 -36.66 24.03
N ALA A 19 -24.96 -35.89 23.07
CA ALA A 19 -26.38 -35.72 22.91
C ALA A 19 -26.77 -36.17 21.51
N ALA A 20 -27.46 -37.29 21.41
CA ALA A 20 -28.10 -37.78 20.19
C ALA A 20 -29.30 -36.87 19.87
N GLY A 21 -29.09 -35.84 19.07
CA GLY A 21 -30.11 -35.05 18.41
C GLY A 21 -30.19 -35.47 16.95
N THR A 22 -31.30 -35.98 16.54
CA THR A 22 -31.68 -36.17 15.12
C THR A 22 -31.77 -34.80 14.45
N GLY A 23 -30.63 -34.15 14.23
CA GLY A 23 -30.50 -32.92 13.46
C GLY A 23 -30.42 -33.25 12.01
N SER A 24 -31.41 -32.81 11.23
CA SER A 24 -31.37 -32.77 9.78
C SER A 24 -30.03 -32.15 9.35
N ARG A 25 -29.25 -32.97 8.65
CA ARG A 25 -27.97 -32.60 8.05
C ARG A 25 -28.20 -31.35 7.20
N PRO A 26 -27.58 -30.21 7.49
CA PRO A 26 -27.73 -29.05 6.63
C PRO A 26 -27.35 -29.49 5.20
N ALA A 27 -28.22 -29.14 4.26
CA ALA A 27 -27.93 -29.40 2.86
C ALA A 27 -26.55 -28.85 2.52
N PRO A 28 -25.70 -29.60 1.81
CA PRO A 28 -24.36 -29.17 1.48
C PRO A 28 -24.46 -27.81 0.77
N GLY A 29 -24.04 -26.75 1.41
CA GLY A 29 -23.97 -25.41 0.82
C GLY A 29 -23.27 -25.53 -0.53
N GLY A 30 -23.90 -25.02 -1.59
CA GLY A 30 -23.45 -25.25 -2.96
C GLY A 30 -21.99 -24.82 -3.13
N ALA A 31 -21.20 -25.73 -3.72
CA ALA A 31 -19.80 -25.46 -3.99
C ALA A 31 -19.65 -24.23 -4.90
N VAL A 32 -18.86 -23.25 -4.49
CA VAL A 32 -18.51 -22.11 -5.33
C VAL A 32 -17.52 -22.58 -6.38
N SER A 33 -17.88 -22.40 -7.64
CA SER A 33 -17.04 -22.77 -8.78
C SER A 33 -16.10 -21.64 -9.19
N ASP A 34 -16.48 -20.39 -8.93
CA ASP A 34 -15.72 -19.23 -9.35
C ASP A 34 -16.03 -18.01 -8.46
N ILE A 35 -15.05 -17.11 -8.30
CA ILE A 35 -15.17 -15.81 -7.64
C ILE A 35 -14.78 -14.73 -8.64
N ILE A 36 -15.74 -13.89 -9.00
CA ILE A 36 -15.57 -12.81 -9.97
C ILE A 36 -15.60 -11.48 -9.24
N LEU A 37 -14.47 -10.78 -9.19
CA LEU A 37 -14.36 -9.44 -8.65
C LEU A 37 -14.74 -8.40 -9.71
N ALA A 38 -15.60 -7.45 -9.35
CA ALA A 38 -15.92 -6.31 -10.20
C ALA A 38 -14.79 -5.28 -10.25
N VAL A 39 -13.97 -5.25 -9.19
CA VAL A 39 -12.81 -4.36 -9.05
C VAL A 39 -11.64 -5.15 -8.50
N THR A 40 -10.49 -5.06 -9.16
CA THR A 40 -9.28 -5.80 -8.79
C THR A 40 -8.22 -4.95 -8.10
N GLU A 41 -8.41 -3.64 -8.05
CA GLU A 41 -7.48 -2.73 -7.38
C GLU A 41 -8.22 -1.57 -6.72
N ARG A 42 -7.82 -1.24 -5.50
CA ARG A 42 -8.27 -0.07 -4.76
C ARG A 42 -7.11 0.58 -4.05
N GLN A 43 -7.18 1.91 -4.01
CA GLN A 43 -6.23 2.75 -3.30
C GLN A 43 -6.99 3.56 -2.27
N ILE A 44 -6.48 3.56 -1.04
CA ILE A 44 -7.06 4.26 0.10
C ILE A 44 -5.98 4.87 0.98
N SER A 45 -6.39 5.81 1.83
CA SER A 45 -5.63 6.30 2.98
C SER A 45 -6.05 5.58 4.26
N PRO A 46 -5.25 5.62 5.34
CA PRO A 46 -5.65 5.08 6.65
C PRO A 46 -7.00 5.63 7.11
N GLY A 47 -7.83 4.75 7.69
CA GLY A 47 -9.18 5.10 8.14
C GLY A 47 -10.25 5.11 7.04
N GLU A 48 -9.87 5.08 5.77
CA GLU A 48 -10.82 4.91 4.67
C GLU A 48 -11.14 3.42 4.46
N THR A 49 -12.31 3.15 3.86
CA THR A 49 -12.76 1.79 3.55
C THR A 49 -12.62 1.50 2.07
N ALA A 50 -11.85 0.47 1.72
CA ALA A 50 -11.84 -0.09 0.39
C ALA A 50 -12.96 -1.11 0.22
N CYS A 51 -13.74 -1.00 -0.85
CA CYS A 51 -14.80 -1.94 -1.18
C CYS A 51 -14.46 -2.69 -2.47
N PHE A 52 -14.50 -4.04 -2.40
CA PHE A 52 -14.33 -4.94 -3.54
C PHE A 52 -15.61 -5.76 -3.72
N PRO A 53 -16.56 -5.30 -4.57
CA PRO A 53 -17.73 -6.08 -4.91
C PRO A 53 -17.34 -7.32 -5.69
N PHE A 54 -17.95 -8.47 -5.36
CA PHE A 54 -17.72 -9.72 -6.08
C PHE A 54 -18.99 -10.59 -6.16
N ALA A 55 -19.05 -11.41 -7.17
CA ALA A 55 -20.04 -12.45 -7.32
C ALA A 55 -19.39 -13.82 -7.08
N ALA A 56 -20.12 -14.72 -6.42
CA ALA A 56 -19.72 -16.11 -6.28
C ALA A 56 -20.65 -17.00 -7.09
N ARG A 57 -20.12 -17.66 -8.12
CA ARG A 57 -20.88 -18.64 -8.91
C ARG A 57 -20.98 -19.94 -8.15
N THR A 58 -22.21 -20.44 -7.99
CA THR A 58 -22.49 -21.71 -7.33
C THR A 58 -23.30 -22.59 -8.24
N ALA A 59 -23.10 -23.91 -8.14
CA ALA A 59 -23.97 -24.89 -8.82
C ALA A 59 -25.31 -25.02 -8.11
N TYR A 60 -25.32 -24.88 -6.78
CA TYR A 60 -26.52 -25.03 -5.95
C TYR A 60 -26.43 -24.14 -4.70
N GLY A 61 -27.52 -23.42 -4.38
CA GLY A 61 -27.67 -22.64 -3.15
C GLY A 61 -26.85 -21.36 -3.12
N VAL A 62 -26.87 -20.71 -1.98
CA VAL A 62 -26.18 -19.43 -1.74
C VAL A 62 -25.06 -19.66 -0.73
N PRO A 63 -23.79 -19.36 -1.06
CA PRO A 63 -22.68 -19.50 -0.12
C PRO A 63 -22.88 -18.65 1.14
N SER A 64 -22.46 -19.19 2.28
CA SER A 64 -22.38 -18.42 3.50
C SER A 64 -21.19 -17.46 3.44
N ILE A 65 -21.34 -16.26 3.99
CA ILE A 65 -20.23 -15.31 4.11
C ILE A 65 -19.10 -15.83 5.00
N HIS A 66 -19.41 -16.75 5.91
CA HIS A 66 -18.44 -17.35 6.82
C HIS A 66 -17.54 -18.39 6.16
N ASP A 67 -17.89 -18.83 4.96
CA ASP A 67 -17.09 -19.80 4.21
C ASP A 67 -16.01 -19.13 3.33
N PHE A 68 -16.01 -17.82 3.25
CA PHE A 68 -14.98 -17.07 2.54
C PHE A 68 -13.81 -16.74 3.47
N ASN A 69 -12.60 -16.86 2.93
CA ASN A 69 -11.36 -16.52 3.61
C ASN A 69 -10.55 -15.52 2.80
N VAL A 70 -10.01 -14.50 3.48
CA VAL A 70 -9.20 -13.45 2.87
C VAL A 70 -7.81 -13.50 3.49
N VAL A 71 -6.80 -13.64 2.65
CA VAL A 71 -5.39 -13.65 3.08
C VAL A 71 -4.57 -12.72 2.20
N SER A 72 -3.48 -12.22 2.75
CA SER A 72 -2.47 -11.47 2.02
C SER A 72 -1.11 -12.16 2.09
N ALA A 73 -0.30 -12.01 1.05
CA ALA A 73 1.11 -12.38 1.09
C ALA A 73 1.96 -11.37 1.87
N ASN A 74 1.44 -10.16 2.10
CA ASN A 74 2.10 -9.16 2.91
C ASN A 74 1.90 -9.49 4.41
N PRO A 75 2.98 -9.67 5.21
CA PRO A 75 2.90 -10.05 6.62
C PRO A 75 2.27 -8.97 7.51
N ASP A 76 2.30 -7.71 7.07
CA ASP A 76 1.73 -6.58 7.80
C ASP A 76 0.20 -6.46 7.64
N PHE A 77 -0.40 -7.36 6.89
CA PHE A 77 -1.85 -7.40 6.71
C PHE A 77 -2.55 -7.88 7.99
N ASN A 78 -3.42 -7.03 8.53
CA ASN A 78 -4.22 -7.39 9.69
C ASN A 78 -5.60 -7.95 9.25
N PRO A 79 -5.91 -9.21 9.54
CA PRO A 79 -7.22 -9.80 9.23
C PRO A 79 -8.42 -9.06 9.86
N GLU A 80 -8.22 -8.33 10.96
CA GLU A 80 -9.27 -7.53 11.61
C GLU A 80 -9.76 -6.34 10.77
N TRP A 81 -8.99 -5.93 9.76
CA TRP A 81 -9.42 -4.91 8.81
C TRP A 81 -10.54 -5.40 7.89
N VAL A 82 -10.73 -6.72 7.82
CA VAL A 82 -11.61 -7.36 6.83
C VAL A 82 -13.02 -7.51 7.38
N ARG A 83 -13.98 -7.06 6.59
CA ARG A 83 -15.39 -7.32 6.79
C ARG A 83 -16.02 -7.81 5.49
N LEU A 84 -16.72 -8.92 5.57
CA LEU A 84 -17.50 -9.44 4.45
C LEU A 84 -18.99 -9.18 4.72
N ARG A 85 -19.68 -8.66 3.73
CA ARG A 85 -21.13 -8.54 3.79
C ARG A 85 -21.79 -9.01 2.51
N ARG A 86 -23.00 -9.47 2.63
CA ARG A 86 -23.85 -9.81 1.52
C ARG A 86 -24.52 -8.55 0.99
N SER A 87 -24.50 -8.35 -0.33
CA SER A 87 -25.29 -7.34 -1.02
C SER A 87 -26.57 -7.93 -1.56
N ALA A 88 -27.55 -7.11 -1.92
CA ALA A 88 -28.69 -7.57 -2.69
C ALA A 88 -28.19 -8.18 -4.01
N GLY A 89 -28.58 -9.43 -4.23
CA GLY A 89 -28.26 -10.12 -5.50
C GLY A 89 -29.16 -9.60 -6.63
N ASP A 90 -28.71 -9.80 -7.83
CA ASP A 90 -29.50 -9.66 -9.06
C ASP A 90 -29.84 -11.04 -9.68
N SER A 91 -30.33 -11.04 -10.89
CA SER A 91 -30.62 -12.27 -11.65
C SER A 91 -29.41 -13.16 -11.94
N TYR A 92 -28.20 -12.66 -11.70
CA TYR A 92 -26.94 -13.38 -11.97
C TYR A 92 -26.37 -14.11 -10.74
N GLY A 93 -27.00 -13.96 -9.56
CA GLY A 93 -26.63 -14.68 -8.35
C GLY A 93 -26.32 -13.81 -7.14
N PRO A 94 -25.81 -14.42 -6.06
CA PRO A 94 -25.50 -13.70 -4.82
C PRO A 94 -24.30 -12.79 -5.00
N HIS A 95 -24.47 -11.53 -4.62
CA HIS A 95 -23.41 -10.53 -4.60
C HIS A 95 -22.90 -10.30 -3.18
N TYR A 96 -21.61 -10.08 -3.07
CA TYR A 96 -20.90 -9.84 -1.82
C TYR A 96 -20.02 -8.60 -1.94
N ILE A 97 -19.68 -8.03 -0.81
CA ILE A 97 -18.73 -6.94 -0.73
C ILE A 97 -17.67 -7.32 0.30
N LEU A 98 -16.43 -7.35 -0.13
CA LEU A 98 -15.26 -7.37 0.73
C LEU A 98 -14.92 -5.91 1.06
N GLU A 99 -15.09 -5.54 2.33
CA GLU A 99 -14.73 -4.23 2.88
C GLU A 99 -13.44 -4.38 3.67
N ILE A 100 -12.49 -3.47 3.45
CA ILE A 100 -11.22 -3.45 4.16
C ILE A 100 -11.02 -2.04 4.69
N THR A 101 -10.95 -1.92 6.02
CA THR A 101 -10.77 -0.64 6.71
C THR A 101 -9.52 -0.74 7.59
N PRO A 102 -8.35 -0.35 7.09
CA PRO A 102 -7.18 -0.22 7.92
C PRO A 102 -7.45 0.83 9.00
N GLY A 103 -7.33 0.44 10.26
CA GLY A 103 -7.39 1.36 11.39
C GLY A 103 -6.11 2.18 11.52
N ASP A 104 -5.67 2.37 12.75
CA ASP A 104 -4.35 2.95 13.01
C ASP A 104 -3.28 2.03 12.46
N ILE A 105 -2.52 2.51 11.48
CA ILE A 105 -1.44 1.78 10.84
C ILE A 105 -0.10 2.38 11.19
N GLY A 106 0.90 1.51 11.42
CA GLY A 106 2.29 1.90 11.62
C GLY A 106 2.98 2.28 10.29
N ARG A 107 4.19 2.84 10.37
CA ARG A 107 4.97 3.28 9.19
C ARG A 107 5.25 2.17 8.18
N SER A 108 5.46 0.94 8.65
CA SER A 108 5.73 -0.22 7.80
C SER A 108 4.51 -0.74 7.05
N GLN A 109 3.31 -0.26 7.39
CA GLN A 109 2.06 -0.77 6.86
C GLN A 109 1.53 0.01 5.65
N PHE A 110 2.28 0.97 5.13
CA PHE A 110 1.99 1.57 3.83
C PHE A 110 2.47 0.67 2.70
N GLY A 111 1.75 0.68 1.58
CA GLY A 111 2.15 -0.07 0.40
C GLY A 111 1.06 -0.98 -0.18
N ALA A 112 1.50 -1.95 -0.97
CA ALA A 112 0.61 -2.87 -1.68
C ALA A 112 0.35 -4.15 -0.86
N TYR A 113 -0.92 -4.51 -0.79
CA TYR A 113 -1.41 -5.73 -0.18
C TYR A 113 -2.09 -6.59 -1.25
N PRO A 114 -1.37 -7.52 -1.89
CA PRO A 114 -1.98 -8.52 -2.76
C PRO A 114 -2.88 -9.43 -1.93
N LEU A 115 -4.16 -9.43 -2.24
CA LEU A 115 -5.18 -10.17 -1.50
C LEU A 115 -5.66 -11.36 -2.31
N ARG A 116 -5.86 -12.45 -1.60
CA ARG A 116 -6.48 -13.66 -2.12
C ARG A 116 -7.78 -13.92 -1.35
N LEU A 117 -8.90 -13.84 -2.05
CA LEU A 117 -10.20 -14.22 -1.56
C LEU A 117 -10.48 -15.65 -2.01
N SER A 118 -10.75 -16.56 -1.10
CA SER A 118 -11.04 -17.96 -1.39
C SER A 118 -12.30 -18.43 -0.69
N TRP A 119 -12.97 -19.44 -1.26
CA TRP A 119 -14.10 -20.10 -0.66
C TRP A 119 -13.77 -21.59 -0.44
N GLY A 120 -14.23 -22.14 0.67
CA GLY A 120 -14.08 -23.53 1.04
C GLY A 120 -13.23 -23.76 2.27
N ALA A 121 -13.42 -24.90 2.93
CA ALA A 121 -12.62 -25.29 4.08
C ALA A 121 -11.16 -25.53 3.68
N ALA A 122 -10.24 -25.23 4.60
CA ALA A 122 -8.82 -25.50 4.41
C ALA A 122 -8.60 -26.98 4.07
N GLY A 123 -7.97 -27.26 2.93
CA GLY A 123 -7.66 -28.62 2.48
C GLY A 123 -8.56 -29.17 1.35
N THR A 124 -9.56 -28.44 0.90
CA THR A 124 -10.34 -28.84 -0.26
C THR A 124 -9.67 -28.40 -1.57
N TYR A 125 -9.41 -29.36 -2.47
CA TYR A 125 -8.65 -29.14 -3.72
C TYR A 125 -9.36 -28.29 -4.79
N ARG A 126 -10.55 -27.78 -4.56
CA ARG A 126 -11.34 -26.99 -5.52
C ARG A 126 -11.86 -25.71 -4.87
N ASN A 127 -10.94 -24.88 -4.40
CA ASN A 127 -11.33 -23.59 -3.88
C ASN A 127 -11.40 -22.57 -5.01
N ALA A 128 -12.57 -21.97 -5.21
CA ALA A 128 -12.67 -20.78 -6.03
C ALA A 128 -11.80 -19.66 -5.46
N VAL A 129 -11.07 -18.94 -6.30
CA VAL A 129 -10.11 -17.92 -5.89
C VAL A 129 -10.31 -16.65 -6.69
N GLY A 130 -10.57 -15.55 -5.97
CA GLY A 130 -10.47 -14.19 -6.49
C GLY A 130 -9.15 -13.53 -6.02
N ARG A 131 -8.61 -12.63 -6.84
CA ARG A 131 -7.39 -11.86 -6.50
C ARG A 131 -7.65 -10.39 -6.71
N CYS A 132 -7.27 -9.59 -5.71
CA CYS A 132 -7.29 -8.14 -5.80
C CYS A 132 -6.10 -7.53 -5.06
N THR A 133 -5.87 -6.25 -5.27
CA THR A 133 -4.78 -5.51 -4.61
C THR A 133 -5.36 -4.31 -3.89
N LEU A 134 -5.06 -4.21 -2.59
CA LEU A 134 -5.27 -3.01 -1.81
C LEU A 134 -3.95 -2.23 -1.78
N MET A 135 -4.00 -0.94 -2.11
CA MET A 135 -2.88 -0.02 -1.94
C MET A 135 -3.22 0.95 -0.81
N ILE A 136 -2.45 0.92 0.28
CA ILE A 136 -2.57 1.89 1.37
C ILE A 136 -1.50 2.96 1.15
N ARG A 137 -1.93 4.19 0.97
CA ARG A 137 -1.05 5.33 0.77
C ARG A 137 -0.91 6.18 2.01
N PRO A 138 0.28 6.74 2.27
CA PRO A 138 0.45 7.73 3.34
C PRO A 138 -0.38 8.99 3.05
N CYS A 139 -0.83 9.63 4.11
CA CYS A 139 -1.56 10.89 4.05
C CYS A 139 -0.60 12.09 3.82
N VAL A 140 0.28 11.98 2.83
CA VAL A 140 1.30 13.00 2.51
C VAL A 140 1.09 13.54 1.11
N ARG A 141 1.20 14.84 0.97
CA ARG A 141 1.19 15.51 -0.34
C ARG A 141 2.29 16.57 -0.45
N ALA A 142 2.72 16.83 -1.68
CA ALA A 142 3.48 18.03 -1.99
C ALA A 142 2.51 19.21 -2.14
N VAL A 143 2.67 20.25 -1.31
CA VAL A 143 1.80 21.44 -1.31
C VAL A 143 2.08 22.31 -2.53
N THR A 144 3.34 22.38 -2.93
CA THR A 144 3.80 23.13 -4.09
C THR A 144 4.65 22.24 -5.00
N GLU A 145 4.76 22.63 -6.27
CA GLU A 145 5.75 21.99 -7.13
C GLU A 145 7.16 22.14 -6.56
N PRO A 146 7.95 21.04 -6.51
CA PRO A 146 9.33 21.10 -6.07
C PRO A 146 10.15 22.11 -6.91
N ALA A 147 10.84 23.00 -6.23
CA ALA A 147 11.76 23.94 -6.88
C ALA A 147 13.17 23.34 -6.91
N VAL A 148 13.73 23.19 -8.09
CA VAL A 148 15.09 22.68 -8.28
C VAL A 148 15.94 23.74 -8.93
N LYS A 149 17.06 24.09 -8.29
CA LYS A 149 18.07 25.01 -8.80
C LYS A 149 19.39 24.24 -8.94
N ILE A 150 20.03 24.30 -10.10
CA ILE A 150 21.29 23.61 -10.36
C ILE A 150 22.49 24.57 -10.20
N TRP A 151 22.32 25.86 -10.53
CA TRP A 151 23.36 26.89 -10.52
C TRP A 151 23.01 28.06 -9.61
N PRO A 152 24.04 28.70 -8.96
CA PRO A 152 25.46 28.36 -8.90
C PRO A 152 25.76 27.17 -7.98
N ALA A 153 24.86 26.89 -7.02
CA ALA A 153 24.90 25.71 -6.14
C ALA A 153 23.59 24.94 -6.31
N GLY A 154 23.67 23.62 -6.33
CA GLY A 154 22.51 22.74 -6.43
C GLY A 154 21.64 22.84 -5.18
N GLN A 155 20.33 23.02 -5.37
CA GLN A 155 19.35 23.07 -4.29
C GLN A 155 18.03 22.48 -4.75
N VAL A 156 17.43 21.66 -3.89
CA VAL A 156 16.04 21.20 -3.99
C VAL A 156 15.27 21.84 -2.84
N ARG A 157 14.12 22.40 -3.11
CA ARG A 157 13.16 22.87 -2.10
C ARG A 157 11.80 22.26 -2.37
N LEU A 158 11.16 21.77 -1.33
CA LEU A 158 9.78 21.29 -1.37
C LEU A 158 9.06 21.68 -0.10
N LEU A 159 7.75 21.80 -0.24
CA LEU A 159 6.82 21.97 0.85
C LEU A 159 5.92 20.73 0.89
N LEU A 160 5.95 20.02 2.00
CA LEU A 160 5.18 18.79 2.22
C LEU A 160 4.17 19.02 3.34
N GLU A 161 3.08 18.30 3.27
CA GLU A 161 2.04 18.26 4.29
C GLU A 161 1.75 16.80 4.62
N ASN A 162 1.71 16.47 5.92
CA ASN A 162 1.24 15.18 6.41
C ASN A 162 -0.03 15.40 7.23
N TYR A 163 -1.17 15.14 6.62
CA TYR A 163 -2.47 15.27 7.28
C TYR A 163 -2.90 13.99 8.02
N GLY A 164 -2.05 12.96 8.04
CA GLY A 164 -2.22 11.76 8.86
C GLY A 164 -1.68 11.93 10.28
N SER A 165 -2.13 11.10 11.20
CA SER A 165 -1.69 11.12 12.60
C SER A 165 -0.30 10.50 12.81
N THR A 166 0.16 9.68 11.86
CA THR A 166 1.42 8.92 11.97
C THR A 166 2.53 9.62 11.18
N GLY A 167 3.73 9.68 11.77
CA GLY A 167 4.92 10.13 11.05
C GLY A 167 5.25 9.19 9.89
N VAL A 168 5.83 9.75 8.83
CA VAL A 168 6.11 9.03 7.58
C VAL A 168 7.54 9.29 7.14
N ASP A 169 8.27 8.23 6.76
CA ASP A 169 9.59 8.36 6.19
C ASP A 169 9.49 8.86 4.74
N VAL A 170 10.20 9.94 4.46
CA VAL A 170 10.24 10.59 3.14
C VAL A 170 11.63 10.46 2.57
N SER A 171 11.70 10.00 1.31
CA SER A 171 12.92 10.00 0.51
C SER A 171 12.79 11.04 -0.61
N VAL A 172 13.84 11.82 -0.78
CA VAL A 172 14.00 12.80 -1.86
C VAL A 172 15.28 12.46 -2.60
N SER A 173 15.19 12.17 -3.88
CA SER A 173 16.37 11.89 -4.70
C SER A 173 16.44 12.79 -5.91
N ILE A 174 17.67 13.16 -6.30
CA ILE A 174 17.96 13.82 -7.55
C ILE A 174 19.06 13.06 -8.27
N ARG A 175 18.85 12.76 -9.55
CA ARG A 175 19.76 11.97 -10.38
C ARG A 175 20.00 12.67 -11.70
N HIS A 176 21.24 12.66 -12.18
CA HIS A 176 21.60 13.11 -13.53
C HIS A 176 21.36 12.00 -14.53
N ARG A 177 20.55 12.23 -15.58
CA ARG A 177 20.16 11.19 -16.54
C ARG A 177 21.30 10.68 -17.45
N GLY A 178 22.36 11.44 -17.58
CA GLY A 178 23.50 11.11 -18.44
C GLY A 178 24.70 10.51 -17.70
N SER A 179 24.57 10.18 -16.40
CA SER A 179 25.66 9.61 -15.59
C SER A 179 25.09 8.87 -14.38
N ASP A 180 25.97 8.18 -13.65
CA ASP A 180 25.61 7.46 -12.42
C ASP A 180 25.50 8.37 -11.19
N TRP A 181 25.65 9.69 -11.36
CA TRP A 181 25.57 10.61 -10.25
C TRP A 181 24.14 10.74 -9.73
N SER A 182 24.00 10.58 -8.42
CA SER A 182 22.75 10.82 -7.69
C SER A 182 23.05 11.36 -6.31
N LYS A 183 22.07 12.03 -5.74
CA LYS A 183 22.02 12.43 -4.33
C LYS A 183 20.67 12.11 -3.75
N GLU A 184 20.66 11.57 -2.55
CA GLU A 184 19.45 11.19 -1.82
C GLU A 184 19.48 11.80 -0.43
N TRP A 185 18.28 12.11 0.08
CA TRP A 185 18.01 12.55 1.44
C TRP A 185 16.82 11.76 1.96
N GLU A 186 16.94 11.33 3.19
CA GLU A 186 15.88 10.65 3.93
C GLU A 186 15.61 11.42 5.22
N PHE A 187 14.35 11.60 5.55
CA PHE A 187 13.92 12.24 6.77
C PHE A 187 12.51 11.79 7.16
N GLU A 188 12.20 11.95 8.43
CA GLU A 188 10.86 11.71 8.95
C GLU A 188 10.04 12.99 8.81
N LEU A 189 8.84 12.85 8.24
CA LEU A 189 7.80 13.86 8.24
C LEU A 189 6.83 13.55 9.38
N PRO A 190 6.77 14.38 10.45
CA PRO A 190 5.88 14.13 11.57
C PRO A 190 4.41 14.05 11.16
N GLY A 191 3.58 13.36 11.97
CA GLY A 191 2.13 13.38 11.81
C GLY A 191 1.55 14.75 12.16
N HIS A 192 0.43 15.12 11.51
CA HIS A 192 -0.24 16.42 11.66
C HIS A 192 0.65 17.63 11.39
N ASP A 193 1.63 17.49 10.47
CA ASP A 193 2.47 18.60 10.03
C ASP A 193 1.87 19.24 8.78
N ASP A 194 1.29 20.43 8.96
CA ASP A 194 0.59 21.15 7.90
C ASP A 194 1.54 21.71 6.84
N GLN A 195 2.81 22.03 7.20
CA GLN A 195 3.73 22.64 6.27
C GLN A 195 5.21 22.37 6.62
N PHE A 196 5.69 21.21 6.27
CA PHE A 196 7.10 20.88 6.40
C PHE A 196 7.92 21.41 5.22
N SER A 197 8.86 22.29 5.48
CA SER A 197 9.76 22.84 4.45
C SER A 197 11.07 22.07 4.40
N PHE A 198 11.31 21.35 3.31
CA PHE A 198 12.58 20.69 3.05
C PHE A 198 13.47 21.52 2.14
N SER A 199 14.77 21.56 2.45
CA SER A 199 15.80 22.19 1.63
C SER A 199 17.07 21.35 1.59
N GLY A 200 17.27 20.60 0.49
CA GLY A 200 18.46 19.80 0.23
C GLY A 200 19.48 20.53 -0.65
N ARG A 201 20.76 20.50 -0.26
CA ARG A 201 21.87 21.01 -1.10
C ARG A 201 22.62 19.86 -1.74
N PHE A 202 23.07 20.06 -2.97
CA PHE A 202 23.85 19.08 -3.71
C PHE A 202 24.86 19.78 -4.62
N ASP A 203 25.92 19.05 -4.98
CA ASP A 203 26.95 19.58 -5.88
C ASP A 203 27.32 18.50 -6.90
N PRO A 204 26.73 18.54 -8.10
CA PRO A 204 27.10 17.61 -9.14
C PRO A 204 28.53 17.90 -9.60
N PRO A 205 29.29 16.87 -10.03
CA PRO A 205 30.60 17.06 -10.65
C PRO A 205 30.56 18.07 -11.77
N ALA A 206 31.66 18.81 -11.99
CA ALA A 206 31.70 19.93 -12.92
C ALA A 206 31.22 19.61 -14.33
N GLY A 207 31.51 18.41 -14.84
CA GLY A 207 31.03 17.92 -16.14
C GLY A 207 29.55 17.55 -16.19
N GLN A 208 28.90 17.44 -15.04
CA GLN A 208 27.50 16.99 -14.91
C GLN A 208 26.54 18.11 -14.43
N ARG A 209 27.00 19.34 -14.45
CA ARG A 209 26.21 20.51 -14.04
C ARG A 209 25.24 21.03 -15.12
N SER A 210 25.13 20.34 -16.25
CA SER A 210 24.18 20.63 -17.33
C SER A 210 23.52 19.33 -17.79
N GLY A 211 22.34 19.40 -18.35
CA GLY A 211 21.60 18.23 -18.80
C GLY A 211 20.27 18.05 -18.08
N ASP A 212 19.73 16.85 -18.17
CA ASP A 212 18.46 16.51 -17.57
C ASP A 212 18.66 15.83 -16.20
N PHE A 213 18.04 16.39 -15.20
CA PHE A 213 18.00 15.83 -13.84
C PHE A 213 16.61 15.28 -13.57
N GLU A 214 16.54 14.12 -12.96
CA GLU A 214 15.30 13.53 -12.49
C GLU A 214 15.20 13.71 -10.98
N LEU A 215 14.16 14.43 -10.54
CA LEU A 215 13.77 14.53 -9.13
C LEU A 215 12.69 13.52 -8.85
N ALA A 216 12.86 12.72 -7.80
CA ALA A 216 11.82 11.85 -7.27
C ALA A 216 11.64 12.12 -5.78
N VAL A 217 10.39 12.11 -5.34
CA VAL A 217 9.98 12.22 -3.93
C VAL A 217 9.04 11.07 -3.64
N SER A 218 9.31 10.33 -2.58
CA SER A 218 8.43 9.25 -2.12
C SER A 218 8.18 9.38 -0.62
N ALA A 219 7.02 8.90 -0.17
CA ALA A 219 6.70 8.77 1.24
C ALA A 219 6.35 7.32 1.53
N ALA A 220 6.99 6.71 2.53
CA ALA A 220 6.88 5.28 2.84
C ALA A 220 7.02 4.38 1.60
N GLY A 221 7.96 4.72 0.69
CA GLY A 221 8.15 4.00 -0.57
C GLY A 221 7.12 4.30 -1.67
N VAL A 222 6.05 5.05 -1.37
CA VAL A 222 5.03 5.42 -2.36
C VAL A 222 5.43 6.70 -3.08
N PRO A 223 5.50 6.71 -4.43
CA PRO A 223 5.89 7.90 -5.18
C PRO A 223 4.87 9.03 -5.01
N LEU A 224 5.32 10.22 -4.64
CA LEU A 224 4.53 11.46 -4.56
C LEU A 224 4.76 12.34 -5.78
N VAL A 225 6.03 12.54 -6.14
CA VAL A 225 6.43 13.42 -7.24
C VAL A 225 7.54 12.75 -8.04
N ARG A 226 7.44 12.84 -9.34
CA ARG A 226 8.53 12.52 -10.28
C ARG A 226 8.59 13.59 -11.36
N ARG A 227 9.73 14.26 -11.47
CA ARG A 227 9.90 15.39 -12.41
C ARG A 227 11.26 15.39 -13.05
N THR A 228 11.30 15.72 -14.34
CA THR A 228 12.55 16.02 -15.05
C THR A 228 12.79 17.52 -15.08
N VAL A 229 13.98 17.94 -14.64
CA VAL A 229 14.41 19.34 -14.63
C VAL A 229 15.60 19.47 -15.57
N ARG A 230 15.47 20.33 -16.57
CA ARG A 230 16.54 20.62 -17.51
C ARG A 230 17.43 21.76 -17.01
N ALA A 231 18.67 21.45 -16.72
CA ALA A 231 19.67 22.45 -16.34
C ALA A 231 20.39 22.94 -17.59
N ARG A 232 20.40 24.26 -17.79
CA ARG A 232 21.21 24.91 -18.83
C ARG A 232 22.39 25.61 -18.17
N ARG A 233 23.57 25.48 -18.73
CA ARG A 233 24.73 26.26 -18.30
C ARG A 233 24.42 27.74 -18.56
N PRO A 234 24.51 28.65 -17.57
CA PRO A 234 24.34 30.05 -17.82
C PRO A 234 25.42 30.50 -18.82
N LEU A 235 25.01 31.21 -19.86
CA LEU A 235 25.94 31.86 -20.76
C LEU A 235 26.67 32.92 -19.92
N ILE A 236 27.92 32.68 -19.58
CA ILE A 236 28.78 33.71 -18.96
C ILE A 236 29.05 34.73 -20.08
N PRO A 237 28.55 35.97 -19.97
CA PRO A 237 28.87 36.99 -20.98
C PRO A 237 30.40 37.11 -21.02
N ARG A 238 30.98 36.87 -22.17
CA ARG A 238 32.41 37.15 -22.37
C ARG A 238 32.61 38.63 -22.03
N ARG A 239 33.26 38.91 -20.92
CA ARG A 239 33.76 40.27 -20.67
C ARG A 239 34.68 40.58 -21.87
N HIS A 240 34.28 41.52 -22.70
CA HIS A 240 35.19 42.15 -23.64
C HIS A 240 36.27 42.78 -22.77
N VAL A 241 37.46 42.14 -22.77
CA VAL A 241 38.66 42.77 -22.29
C VAL A 241 38.94 43.80 -23.36
N ALA A 242 38.62 45.06 -23.13
CA ALA A 242 39.08 46.17 -23.97
C ALA A 242 40.63 46.18 -23.89
N ALA A 243 41.25 46.02 -25.04
CA ALA A 243 42.70 46.15 -25.22
C ALA A 243 43.10 47.63 -25.19
#